data_5dc004c937174df26939027f8424defd
#
_entry.id   5dc004c937174df26939027f8424defd
#
_cell.length_a   1.000
_cell.length_b   1.000
_cell.length_c   1.000
_cell.angle_alpha   90.00
_cell.angle_beta   90.00
_cell.angle_gamma   90.00
#
_symmetry.space_group_name_H-M   'P 1'
#
loop_
_entity.id
_entity.type
_entity.pdbx_description
1 polymer ?
#
loop_
_entity_poly.entity_id
_entity_poly.type
_entity_poly.pdbx_seq_one_letter_code
_entity_poly.pdbx_strand_id
1 'polypeptide(L)'
;MTAPHGVGIIGAGPGVSALHVPTLARSADRFAIVHMADGGSGRAAALAAGLGARHSTGTAELLADPAVQVVAVCSPPEQHAAQVLAAVAAGARAVFCEKPLALTADDARRVIDACRASGTVLVVGTNHYFDPAWGRTKHHLVGNRGRVQTWTATIALPPNGRYHDVVAESTPVAGVGRRPLPDWGDPEVAAAVVRQLVLGLGIHDLPALRDVAPPFDEVLYARPLRPIGYAIGLRAGDVLVQLNAVMLPAGADALWRLSIGTSFDDIDVEFPPAFVHAGSAAVTVRSNDGQVTHYPPSPHDGYVEEWRALAEALDRGLTTEYGELLDDALYAVRIADAAGAAAGEAARAARDGAPV
;
A
#
# COMPACT_ATOMS: atom_id res chain seq x y z
N MET A 1 30.74 -11.69 4.81
CA MET A 1 29.47 -10.96 4.81
C MET A 1 29.65 -9.74 3.92
N THR A 2 28.78 -9.51 2.95
CA THR A 2 28.78 -8.28 2.15
C THR A 2 28.38 -7.11 3.05
N ALA A 3 28.90 -5.91 2.75
CA ALA A 3 28.47 -4.71 3.49
C ALA A 3 26.99 -4.45 3.22
N PRO A 4 26.24 -3.91 4.20
CA PRO A 4 24.83 -3.58 3.99
C PRO A 4 24.67 -2.51 2.91
N HIS A 5 23.55 -2.58 2.16
CA HIS A 5 23.21 -1.59 1.14
C HIS A 5 22.85 -0.23 1.78
N GLY A 6 23.50 0.84 1.34
CA GLY A 6 23.18 2.19 1.80
C GLY A 6 21.83 2.67 1.28
N VAL A 7 20.93 3.03 2.19
CA VAL A 7 19.57 3.50 1.89
C VAL A 7 19.47 5.00 2.07
N GLY A 8 19.03 5.69 1.03
CA GLY A 8 18.58 7.08 1.09
C GLY A 8 17.04 7.13 1.16
N ILE A 9 16.48 7.80 2.17
CA ILE A 9 15.03 7.89 2.34
C ILE A 9 14.55 9.29 1.96
N ILE A 10 13.67 9.39 0.98
CA ILE A 10 12.98 10.61 0.56
C ILE A 10 11.61 10.65 1.22
N GLY A 11 11.44 11.58 2.14
CA GLY A 11 10.28 11.69 3.03
C GLY A 11 10.64 11.39 4.47
N ALA A 12 9.98 12.08 5.41
CA ALA A 12 10.18 11.90 6.85
C ALA A 12 8.82 11.98 7.58
N GLY A 13 7.79 11.41 6.95
CA GLY A 13 6.44 11.36 7.50
C GLY A 13 6.28 10.31 8.61
N PRO A 14 5.08 10.25 9.22
CA PRO A 14 4.77 9.27 10.26
C PRO A 14 5.02 7.82 9.84
N GLY A 15 4.71 7.46 8.58
CA GLY A 15 4.98 6.13 8.06
C GLY A 15 6.46 5.77 8.04
N VAL A 16 7.34 6.74 7.74
CA VAL A 16 8.80 6.49 7.76
C VAL A 16 9.27 6.21 9.18
N SER A 17 8.85 7.01 10.16
CA SER A 17 9.27 6.84 11.55
C SER A 17 8.68 5.60 12.21
N ALA A 18 7.42 5.26 11.90
CA ALA A 18 6.71 4.14 12.53
C ALA A 18 6.98 2.78 11.85
N LEU A 19 7.30 2.76 10.54
CA LEU A 19 7.46 1.53 9.77
C LEU A 19 8.85 1.37 9.19
N HIS A 20 9.28 2.25 8.27
CA HIS A 20 10.50 2.00 7.50
C HIS A 20 11.77 2.04 8.36
N VAL A 21 11.88 3.00 9.27
CA VAL A 21 13.05 3.08 10.17
C VAL A 21 13.15 1.83 11.05
N PRO A 22 12.10 1.39 11.76
CA PRO A 22 12.16 0.14 12.53
C PRO A 22 12.38 -1.11 11.68
N THR A 23 11.78 -1.20 10.47
CA THR A 23 11.98 -2.33 9.55
C THR A 23 13.44 -2.45 9.11
N LEU A 24 14.04 -1.33 8.71
CA LEU A 24 15.45 -1.29 8.30
C LEU A 24 16.39 -1.56 9.47
N ALA A 25 16.05 -1.12 10.67
CA ALA A 25 16.83 -1.46 11.87
C ALA A 25 16.81 -2.96 12.18
N ARG A 26 15.70 -3.66 11.94
CA ARG A 26 15.59 -5.12 12.05
C ARG A 26 16.36 -5.87 10.96
N SER A 27 16.68 -5.20 9.85
CA SER A 27 17.42 -5.73 8.71
C SER A 27 18.80 -5.05 8.55
N ALA A 28 19.43 -4.68 9.66
CA ALA A 28 20.70 -3.93 9.67
C ALA A 28 21.89 -4.74 9.09
N ASP A 29 21.77 -6.04 8.97
CA ASP A 29 22.71 -6.91 8.25
C ASP A 29 22.63 -6.73 6.73
N ARG A 30 21.52 -6.24 6.21
CA ARG A 30 21.24 -6.03 4.79
C ARG A 30 21.24 -4.57 4.38
N PHE A 31 20.74 -3.67 5.23
CA PHE A 31 20.51 -2.27 4.94
C PHE A 31 21.07 -1.34 6.01
N ALA A 32 21.56 -0.18 5.59
CA ALA A 32 21.96 0.89 6.48
C ALA A 32 21.35 2.21 5.98
N ILE A 33 20.61 2.92 6.82
CA ILE A 33 20.10 4.26 6.48
C ILE A 33 21.29 5.21 6.53
N VAL A 34 21.65 5.78 5.37
CA VAL A 34 22.85 6.65 5.24
C VAL A 34 22.49 8.10 4.97
N HIS A 35 21.30 8.38 4.41
CA HIS A 35 20.84 9.73 4.11
C HIS A 35 19.32 9.82 4.19
N MET A 36 18.81 10.90 4.77
CA MET A 36 17.38 11.21 4.83
C MET A 36 17.11 12.60 4.26
N ALA A 37 16.05 12.75 3.46
CA ALA A 37 15.68 14.03 2.87
C ALA A 37 14.19 14.32 3.05
N ASP A 38 13.83 15.57 3.29
CA ASP A 38 12.44 16.03 3.27
C ASP A 38 12.30 17.40 2.58
N GLY A 39 11.08 17.91 2.54
CA GLY A 39 10.78 19.22 1.94
C GLY A 39 11.11 20.43 2.83
N GLY A 40 11.95 20.26 3.88
CA GLY A 40 12.32 21.34 4.79
C GLY A 40 11.49 21.38 6.07
N SER A 41 10.79 20.30 6.43
CA SER A 41 10.03 20.21 7.68
C SER A 41 10.90 20.07 8.94
N GLY A 42 12.19 19.78 8.77
CA GLY A 42 13.14 19.48 9.86
C GLY A 42 13.04 18.06 10.40
N ARG A 43 12.07 17.25 9.94
CA ARG A 43 11.88 15.87 10.43
C ARG A 43 12.98 14.94 9.95
N ALA A 44 13.46 15.11 8.71
CA ALA A 44 14.58 14.33 8.19
C ALA A 44 15.84 14.56 9.04
N ALA A 45 16.13 15.79 9.42
CA ALA A 45 17.23 16.12 10.32
C ALA A 45 17.11 15.46 11.70
N ALA A 46 15.91 15.50 12.28
CA ALA A 46 15.63 14.91 13.59
C ALA A 46 15.79 13.38 13.59
N LEU A 47 15.25 12.68 12.58
CA LEU A 47 15.39 11.22 12.45
C LEU A 47 16.83 10.81 12.14
N ALA A 48 17.50 11.51 11.22
CA ALA A 48 18.87 11.23 10.83
C ALA A 48 19.86 11.34 11.99
N ALA A 49 19.66 12.32 12.88
CA ALA A 49 20.51 12.53 14.07
C ALA A 49 20.54 11.29 14.98
N GLY A 50 19.38 10.63 15.17
CA GLY A 50 19.27 9.39 15.97
C GLY A 50 19.90 8.16 15.29
N LEU A 51 20.10 8.21 13.98
CA LEU A 51 20.61 7.10 13.16
C LEU A 51 22.07 7.29 12.73
N GLY A 52 22.68 8.44 13.02
CA GLY A 52 24.01 8.79 12.50
C GLY A 52 24.04 8.95 10.97
N ALA A 53 22.89 9.19 10.36
CA ALA A 53 22.76 9.39 8.93
C ALA A 53 22.91 10.87 8.53
N ARG A 54 23.22 11.13 7.26
CA ARG A 54 23.17 12.48 6.70
C ARG A 54 21.73 12.93 6.49
N HIS A 55 21.53 14.23 6.37
CA HIS A 55 20.23 14.78 6.01
C HIS A 55 20.35 15.95 5.05
N SER A 56 19.31 16.18 4.27
CA SER A 56 19.21 17.32 3.35
C SER A 56 17.77 17.83 3.21
N THR A 57 17.65 19.06 2.70
CA THR A 57 16.37 19.59 2.22
C THR A 57 16.27 19.38 0.72
N GLY A 58 15.22 18.69 0.30
CA GLY A 58 15.07 18.25 -1.11
C GLY A 58 15.94 17.02 -1.43
N THR A 59 15.79 16.51 -2.64
CA THR A 59 16.32 15.20 -3.03
C THR A 59 17.73 15.24 -3.63
N ALA A 60 18.20 16.42 -4.07
CA ALA A 60 19.41 16.53 -4.88
C ALA A 60 20.68 16.02 -4.19
N GLU A 61 20.91 16.40 -2.93
CA GLU A 61 22.08 15.98 -2.17
C GLU A 61 22.02 14.46 -1.85
N LEU A 62 20.83 13.94 -1.51
CA LEU A 62 20.64 12.51 -1.30
C LEU A 62 20.95 11.71 -2.55
N LEU A 63 20.47 12.14 -3.70
CA LEU A 63 20.69 11.45 -4.98
C LEU A 63 22.15 11.57 -5.47
N ALA A 64 22.87 12.62 -5.08
CA ALA A 64 24.29 12.78 -5.36
C ALA A 64 25.22 12.04 -4.38
N ASP A 65 24.67 11.48 -3.30
CA ASP A 65 25.42 10.83 -2.25
C ASP A 65 25.91 9.45 -2.68
N PRO A 66 27.24 9.21 -2.85
CA PRO A 66 27.78 7.93 -3.30
C PRO A 66 27.54 6.74 -2.34
N ALA A 67 27.17 7.03 -1.09
CA ALA A 67 26.80 5.98 -0.14
C ALA A 67 25.37 5.45 -0.36
N VAL A 68 24.53 6.19 -1.10
CA VAL A 68 23.15 5.80 -1.39
C VAL A 68 23.15 4.84 -2.59
N GLN A 69 22.79 3.59 -2.37
CA GLN A 69 22.65 2.55 -3.39
C GLN A 69 21.16 2.23 -3.64
N VAL A 70 20.34 2.38 -2.62
CA VAL A 70 18.89 2.14 -2.61
C VAL A 70 18.20 3.44 -2.26
N VAL A 71 17.19 3.83 -3.03
CA VAL A 71 16.37 5.00 -2.73
C VAL A 71 14.98 4.57 -2.29
N ALA A 72 14.57 4.94 -1.07
CA ALA A 72 13.21 4.75 -0.58
C ALA A 72 12.40 6.03 -0.79
N VAL A 73 11.41 5.98 -1.67
CA VAL A 73 10.49 7.09 -1.94
C VAL A 73 9.27 6.93 -1.03
N CYS A 74 9.22 7.74 0.03
CA CYS A 74 8.20 7.72 1.07
C CYS A 74 7.56 9.11 1.27
N SER A 75 7.53 9.90 0.24
CA SER A 75 6.96 11.25 0.17
C SER A 75 5.43 11.19 -0.08
N PRO A 76 4.73 12.31 -0.20
CA PRO A 76 3.36 12.31 -0.69
C PRO A 76 3.22 11.72 -2.10
N PRO A 77 2.14 10.99 -2.41
CA PRO A 77 1.95 10.24 -3.65
C PRO A 77 2.12 11.05 -4.95
N GLU A 78 1.81 12.35 -4.89
CA GLU A 78 1.95 13.27 -6.03
C GLU A 78 3.40 13.43 -6.50
N GLN A 79 4.37 13.07 -5.65
CA GLN A 79 5.80 13.20 -5.92
C GLN A 79 6.45 11.88 -6.32
N HIS A 80 5.79 10.74 -6.10
CA HIS A 80 6.39 9.41 -6.26
C HIS A 80 7.00 9.22 -7.65
N ALA A 81 6.22 9.41 -8.70
CA ALA A 81 6.69 9.18 -10.07
C ALA A 81 7.93 10.02 -10.41
N ALA A 82 7.90 11.32 -10.07
CA ALA A 82 9.03 12.22 -10.34
C ALA A 82 10.28 11.82 -9.55
N GLN A 83 10.12 11.40 -8.30
CA GLN A 83 11.25 11.01 -7.44
C GLN A 83 11.82 9.65 -7.82
N VAL A 84 11.00 8.68 -8.22
CA VAL A 84 11.49 7.40 -8.77
C VAL A 84 12.29 7.64 -10.05
N LEU A 85 11.78 8.46 -10.97
CA LEU A 85 12.50 8.81 -12.18
C LEU A 85 13.84 9.50 -11.90
N ALA A 86 13.87 10.41 -10.92
CA ALA A 86 15.10 11.07 -10.49
C ALA A 86 16.11 10.09 -9.87
N ALA A 87 15.64 9.14 -9.04
CA ALA A 87 16.48 8.09 -8.46
C ALA A 87 17.08 7.17 -9.54
N VAL A 88 16.28 6.77 -10.53
CA VAL A 88 16.75 5.99 -11.69
C VAL A 88 17.79 6.77 -12.49
N ALA A 89 17.53 8.04 -12.78
CA ALA A 89 18.47 8.91 -13.49
C ALA A 89 19.79 9.13 -12.73
N ALA A 90 19.76 9.11 -11.40
CA ALA A 90 20.94 9.20 -10.54
C ALA A 90 21.71 7.86 -10.43
N GLY A 91 21.22 6.78 -11.04
CA GLY A 91 21.88 5.48 -11.05
C GLY A 91 21.61 4.62 -9.80
N ALA A 92 20.52 4.83 -9.11
CA ALA A 92 20.11 3.96 -8.00
C ALA A 92 20.01 2.50 -8.45
N ARG A 93 20.62 1.58 -7.69
CA ARG A 93 20.56 0.14 -7.98
C ARG A 93 19.17 -0.43 -7.73
N ALA A 94 18.48 0.10 -6.72
CA ALA A 94 17.11 -0.25 -6.42
C ALA A 94 16.33 0.96 -5.92
N VAL A 95 15.02 0.91 -6.14
CA VAL A 95 14.05 1.84 -5.59
C VAL A 95 12.98 1.06 -4.84
N PHE A 96 12.76 1.42 -3.59
CA PHE A 96 11.55 1.12 -2.86
C PHE A 96 10.62 2.33 -3.04
N CYS A 97 9.41 2.14 -3.51
CA CYS A 97 8.43 3.21 -3.64
C CYS A 97 7.19 2.90 -2.81
N GLU A 98 6.83 3.79 -1.88
CA GLU A 98 5.54 3.70 -1.22
C GLU A 98 4.40 3.71 -2.24
N LYS A 99 3.33 3.06 -1.86
CA LYS A 99 2.11 3.02 -2.68
C LYS A 99 1.34 4.37 -2.61
N PRO A 100 0.63 4.73 -3.66
CA PRO A 100 0.64 4.16 -5.00
C PRO A 100 1.92 4.53 -5.75
N LEU A 101 2.39 3.67 -6.64
CA LEU A 101 3.55 3.96 -7.49
C LEU A 101 3.37 5.27 -8.27
N ALA A 102 2.17 5.50 -8.78
CA ALA A 102 1.77 6.69 -9.50
C ALA A 102 0.26 6.96 -9.35
N LEU A 103 -0.14 8.20 -9.58
CA LEU A 103 -1.55 8.62 -9.57
C LEU A 103 -2.22 8.55 -10.94
N THR A 104 -1.43 8.38 -12.00
CA THR A 104 -1.91 8.29 -13.39
C THR A 104 -1.31 7.10 -14.10
N ALA A 105 -2.03 6.59 -15.11
CA ALA A 105 -1.55 5.50 -15.95
C ALA A 105 -0.27 5.87 -16.72
N ASP A 106 -0.16 7.12 -17.18
CA ASP A 106 0.99 7.58 -17.93
C ASP A 106 2.24 7.69 -17.06
N ASP A 107 2.11 8.19 -15.84
CA ASP A 107 3.23 8.22 -14.90
C ASP A 107 3.67 6.81 -14.50
N ALA A 108 2.73 5.87 -14.30
CA ALA A 108 3.06 4.47 -14.04
C ALA A 108 3.89 3.86 -15.18
N ARG A 109 3.46 4.06 -16.43
CA ARG A 109 4.21 3.59 -17.62
C ARG A 109 5.60 4.21 -17.68
N ARG A 110 5.71 5.51 -17.53
CA ARG A 110 7.01 6.23 -17.57
C ARG A 110 7.99 5.71 -16.52
N VAL A 111 7.50 5.49 -15.28
CA VAL A 111 8.33 4.95 -14.19
C VAL A 111 8.80 3.53 -14.52
N ILE A 112 7.87 2.66 -14.90
CA ILE A 112 8.20 1.26 -15.20
C ILE A 112 9.15 1.15 -16.39
N ASP A 113 8.95 1.93 -17.45
CA ASP A 113 9.84 1.94 -18.63
C ASP A 113 11.24 2.42 -18.28
N ALA A 114 11.36 3.45 -17.43
CA ALA A 114 12.66 3.93 -16.96
C ALA A 114 13.39 2.90 -16.10
N CYS A 115 12.71 2.26 -15.15
CA CYS A 115 13.29 1.19 -14.32
C CYS A 115 13.71 -0.02 -15.18
N ARG A 116 12.87 -0.43 -16.12
CA ARG A 116 13.18 -1.52 -17.06
C ARG A 116 14.39 -1.21 -17.92
N ALA A 117 14.48 0.00 -18.47
CA ALA A 117 15.58 0.42 -19.34
C ALA A 117 16.92 0.49 -18.59
N SER A 118 16.92 0.86 -17.33
CA SER A 118 18.11 0.96 -16.48
C SER A 118 18.47 -0.36 -15.77
N GLY A 119 17.55 -1.32 -15.69
CA GLY A 119 17.69 -2.51 -14.85
C GLY A 119 17.59 -2.22 -13.35
N THR A 120 17.04 -1.06 -12.96
CA THR A 120 16.85 -0.70 -11.55
C THR A 120 15.80 -1.60 -10.90
N VAL A 121 16.15 -2.33 -9.84
CA VAL A 121 15.18 -3.12 -9.06
C VAL A 121 14.13 -2.19 -8.49
N LEU A 122 12.85 -2.51 -8.67
CA LEU A 122 11.72 -1.73 -8.14
C LEU A 122 10.85 -2.62 -7.25
N VAL A 123 10.58 -2.15 -6.04
CA VAL A 123 9.56 -2.72 -5.14
C VAL A 123 8.57 -1.61 -4.79
N VAL A 124 7.28 -1.92 -4.88
CA VAL A 124 6.19 -1.03 -4.47
C VAL A 124 5.64 -1.50 -3.14
N GLY A 125 5.50 -0.59 -2.17
CA GLY A 125 5.11 -0.87 -0.78
C GLY A 125 3.64 -1.26 -0.64
N THR A 126 3.22 -2.35 -1.27
CA THR A 126 1.89 -2.96 -1.12
C THR A 126 1.95 -4.10 -0.12
N ASN A 127 2.17 -3.76 1.15
CA ASN A 127 2.53 -4.70 2.22
C ASN A 127 1.62 -5.92 2.35
N HIS A 128 0.32 -5.85 2.07
CA HIS A 128 -0.57 -7.02 2.11
C HIS A 128 -0.23 -8.07 1.04
N TYR A 129 0.25 -7.62 -0.12
CA TYR A 129 0.70 -8.53 -1.17
C TYR A 129 1.95 -9.33 -0.76
N PHE A 130 2.84 -8.71 0.04
CA PHE A 130 4.04 -9.36 0.59
C PHE A 130 3.76 -10.13 1.89
N ASP A 131 2.57 -10.01 2.47
CA ASP A 131 2.27 -10.69 3.73
C ASP A 131 2.32 -12.21 3.56
N PRO A 132 3.03 -12.94 4.45
CA PRO A 132 3.10 -14.40 4.40
C PRO A 132 1.76 -15.11 4.39
N ALA A 133 0.73 -14.49 5.00
CA ALA A 133 -0.62 -15.03 5.00
C ALA A 133 -1.25 -14.99 3.60
N TRP A 134 -0.96 -13.94 2.79
CA TRP A 134 -1.38 -13.91 1.40
C TRP A 134 -0.74 -15.03 0.59
N GLY A 135 0.57 -15.25 0.75
CA GLY A 135 1.26 -16.37 0.11
C GLY A 135 0.63 -17.73 0.43
N ARG A 136 0.24 -17.96 1.68
CA ARG A 136 -0.49 -19.18 2.10
C ARG A 136 -1.87 -19.27 1.47
N THR A 137 -2.61 -18.15 1.44
CA THR A 137 -3.94 -18.07 0.81
C THR A 137 -3.86 -18.40 -0.68
N LYS A 138 -2.91 -17.83 -1.40
CA LYS A 138 -2.66 -18.17 -2.82
C LYS A 138 -2.36 -19.66 -3.01
N HIS A 139 -1.49 -20.21 -2.18
CA HIS A 139 -1.15 -21.63 -2.25
C HIS A 139 -2.37 -22.52 -2.02
N HIS A 140 -3.22 -22.17 -1.06
CA HIS A 140 -4.47 -22.89 -0.80
C HIS A 140 -5.43 -22.79 -1.99
N LEU A 141 -5.64 -21.59 -2.55
CA LEU A 141 -6.53 -21.38 -3.71
C LEU A 141 -6.07 -22.17 -4.95
N VAL A 142 -4.78 -22.18 -5.24
CA VAL A 142 -4.21 -22.95 -6.36
C VAL A 142 -4.35 -24.46 -6.13
N GLY A 143 -4.15 -24.92 -4.91
CA GLY A 143 -4.21 -26.35 -4.54
C GLY A 143 -5.62 -26.93 -4.56
N ASN A 144 -6.62 -26.12 -4.26
CA ASN A 144 -8.00 -26.59 -3.99
C ASN A 144 -8.93 -26.56 -5.22
N ARG A 145 -8.48 -26.07 -6.37
CA ARG A 145 -9.25 -26.00 -7.64
C ARG A 145 -10.61 -25.31 -7.55
N GLY A 146 -10.92 -24.65 -6.42
CA GLY A 146 -12.12 -23.85 -6.24
C GLY A 146 -12.05 -22.60 -7.12
N ARG A 147 -13.20 -22.20 -7.71
CA ARG A 147 -13.32 -20.93 -8.42
C ARG A 147 -13.70 -19.86 -7.43
N VAL A 148 -12.96 -18.75 -7.41
CA VAL A 148 -13.36 -17.55 -6.66
C VAL A 148 -14.67 -17.02 -7.25
N GLN A 149 -15.64 -16.77 -6.38
CA GLN A 149 -16.97 -16.26 -6.71
C GLN A 149 -17.21 -14.89 -6.08
N THR A 150 -16.68 -14.68 -4.88
CA THR A 150 -16.79 -13.42 -4.18
C THR A 150 -15.45 -13.00 -3.59
N TRP A 151 -15.21 -11.69 -3.57
CA TRP A 151 -14.09 -11.06 -2.90
C TRP A 151 -14.60 -9.85 -2.12
N THR A 152 -14.31 -9.78 -0.83
CA THR A 152 -14.72 -8.64 -0.01
C THR A 152 -13.53 -8.13 0.79
N ALA A 153 -13.17 -6.85 0.62
CA ALA A 153 -12.28 -6.14 1.53
C ALA A 153 -13.11 -5.27 2.48
N THR A 154 -12.89 -5.42 3.78
CA THR A 154 -13.54 -4.61 4.81
C THR A 154 -12.47 -3.92 5.65
N ILE A 155 -12.48 -2.59 5.61
CA ILE A 155 -11.52 -1.74 6.29
C ILE A 155 -12.28 -0.80 7.23
N ALA A 156 -12.02 -0.86 8.53
CA ALA A 156 -12.51 0.07 9.52
C ALA A 156 -11.34 0.56 10.38
N LEU A 157 -10.95 1.82 10.23
CA LEU A 157 -9.76 2.35 10.87
C LEU A 157 -10.10 3.52 11.80
N PRO A 158 -9.63 3.50 13.06
CA PRO A 158 -9.55 4.70 13.87
C PRO A 158 -8.44 5.62 13.34
N PRO A 159 -8.32 6.87 13.82
CA PRO A 159 -7.20 7.74 13.47
C PRO A 159 -5.85 7.07 13.78
N ASN A 160 -4.91 7.11 12.82
CA ASN A 160 -3.60 6.48 12.94
C ASN A 160 -2.80 6.91 14.18
N GLY A 161 -2.96 8.16 14.63
CA GLY A 161 -2.31 8.68 15.85
C GLY A 161 -2.52 7.80 17.08
N ARG A 162 -3.66 7.12 17.19
CA ARG A 162 -3.96 6.21 18.29
C ARG A 162 -2.95 5.05 18.40
N TYR A 163 -2.51 4.50 17.27
CA TYR A 163 -1.54 3.40 17.27
C TYR A 163 -0.11 3.91 17.36
N HIS A 164 0.19 5.05 16.71
CA HIS A 164 1.51 5.65 16.79
C HIS A 164 1.90 6.01 18.23
N ASP A 165 0.94 6.49 19.02
CA ASP A 165 1.19 6.88 20.42
C ASP A 165 1.43 5.67 21.35
N VAL A 166 0.89 4.48 21.00
CA VAL A 166 0.94 3.30 21.85
C VAL A 166 2.03 2.31 21.43
N VAL A 167 2.30 2.19 20.13
CA VAL A 167 3.15 1.12 19.59
C VAL A 167 4.32 1.62 18.75
N ALA A 168 4.45 2.92 18.51
CA ALA A 168 5.57 3.46 17.76
C ALA A 168 6.87 3.30 18.55
N GLU A 169 7.87 2.70 17.94
CA GLU A 169 9.23 2.58 18.47
C GLU A 169 10.03 3.88 18.32
N SER A 170 9.40 4.92 17.77
CA SER A 170 10.00 6.22 17.51
C SER A 170 9.17 7.36 18.12
N THR A 171 9.78 8.52 18.29
CA THR A 171 9.11 9.72 18.80
C THR A 171 7.88 10.05 17.95
N PRO A 172 6.69 10.22 18.54
CA PRO A 172 5.49 10.59 17.80
C PRO A 172 5.70 11.88 17.01
N VAL A 173 5.36 11.84 15.73
CA VAL A 173 5.38 13.04 14.89
C VAL A 173 4.13 13.86 15.23
N ALA A 174 4.28 15.12 15.59
CA ALA A 174 3.17 16.02 15.87
C ALA A 174 2.12 15.95 14.76
N GLY A 175 0.86 15.74 15.17
CA GLY A 175 -0.23 15.42 14.27
C GLY A 175 -0.42 16.45 13.15
N VAL A 176 -0.76 15.96 11.98
CA VAL A 176 -1.32 16.80 10.91
C VAL A 176 -2.66 17.33 11.43
N GLY A 177 -2.86 18.62 11.40
CA GLY A 177 -4.09 19.25 11.87
C GLY A 177 -5.33 18.60 11.29
N ARG A 178 -6.43 18.60 12.04
CA ARG A 178 -7.70 17.99 11.63
C ARG A 178 -8.16 18.61 10.30
N ARG A 179 -8.21 17.82 9.24
CA ARG A 179 -8.80 18.27 7.98
C ARG A 179 -10.31 18.35 8.13
N PRO A 180 -10.99 19.32 7.48
CA PRO A 180 -12.44 19.37 7.47
C PRO A 180 -13.01 18.10 6.82
N LEU A 181 -14.20 17.68 7.26
CA LEU A 181 -14.90 16.56 6.63
C LEU A 181 -15.29 16.91 5.19
N PRO A 182 -15.27 15.94 4.27
CA PRO A 182 -15.69 16.16 2.90
C PRO A 182 -17.15 16.58 2.82
N ASP A 183 -17.48 17.49 1.91
CA ASP A 183 -18.85 17.74 1.49
C ASP A 183 -19.28 16.64 0.52
N TRP A 184 -19.89 15.60 1.04
CA TRP A 184 -20.38 14.47 0.25
C TRP A 184 -21.57 14.81 -0.68
N GLY A 185 -22.17 15.98 -0.52
CA GLY A 185 -23.20 16.50 -1.41
C GLY A 185 -22.65 17.14 -2.68
N ASP A 186 -21.36 17.46 -2.69
CA ASP A 186 -20.67 17.94 -3.88
C ASP A 186 -20.14 16.76 -4.71
N PRO A 187 -20.62 16.58 -5.98
CA PRO A 187 -20.21 15.47 -6.83
C PRO A 187 -18.70 15.42 -7.13
N GLU A 188 -18.04 16.57 -7.26
CA GLU A 188 -16.60 16.65 -7.54
C GLU A 188 -15.79 16.24 -6.32
N VAL A 189 -16.22 16.70 -5.13
CA VAL A 189 -15.61 16.30 -3.86
C VAL A 189 -15.80 14.79 -3.62
N ALA A 190 -17.02 14.26 -3.84
CA ALA A 190 -17.30 12.84 -3.69
C ALA A 190 -16.41 11.99 -4.62
N ALA A 191 -16.31 12.36 -5.89
CA ALA A 191 -15.46 11.70 -6.87
C ALA A 191 -13.98 11.72 -6.46
N ALA A 192 -13.46 12.90 -6.13
CA ALA A 192 -12.05 13.07 -5.77
C ALA A 192 -11.67 12.30 -4.50
N VAL A 193 -12.51 12.37 -3.46
CA VAL A 193 -12.23 11.72 -2.18
C VAL A 193 -12.32 10.19 -2.30
N VAL A 194 -13.33 9.65 -2.99
CA VAL A 194 -13.43 8.19 -3.21
C VAL A 194 -12.23 7.69 -4.01
N ARG A 195 -11.86 8.37 -5.09
CA ARG A 195 -10.66 8.06 -5.86
C ARG A 195 -9.40 8.04 -4.99
N GLN A 196 -9.20 9.08 -4.18
CA GLN A 196 -8.05 9.17 -3.28
C GLN A 196 -8.04 8.06 -2.23
N LEU A 197 -9.19 7.71 -1.67
CA LEU A 197 -9.31 6.64 -0.68
C LEU A 197 -9.04 5.25 -1.28
N VAL A 198 -9.45 4.99 -2.52
CA VAL A 198 -9.10 3.74 -3.22
C VAL A 198 -7.59 3.63 -3.39
N LEU A 199 -6.92 4.69 -3.86
CA LEU A 199 -5.46 4.72 -4.00
C LEU A 199 -4.70 4.81 -2.65
N GLY A 200 -5.37 5.20 -1.58
CA GLY A 200 -4.78 5.29 -0.24
C GLY A 200 -4.97 4.03 0.61
N LEU A 201 -6.14 3.41 0.54
CA LEU A 201 -6.54 2.25 1.36
C LEU A 201 -6.74 0.99 0.51
N GLY A 202 -7.64 1.03 -0.46
CA GLY A 202 -7.95 -0.15 -1.28
C GLY A 202 -6.74 -0.75 -1.99
N ILE A 203 -5.78 0.07 -2.35
CA ILE A 203 -4.58 -0.33 -3.07
C ILE A 203 -3.75 -1.40 -2.35
N HIS A 204 -3.85 -1.52 -1.02
CA HIS A 204 -3.15 -2.59 -0.29
C HIS A 204 -3.65 -3.98 -0.67
N ASP A 205 -4.92 -4.09 -1.08
CA ASP A 205 -5.60 -5.35 -1.38
C ASP A 205 -5.76 -5.61 -2.89
N LEU A 206 -5.64 -4.57 -3.72
CA LEU A 206 -5.88 -4.69 -5.17
C LEU A 206 -4.91 -5.60 -5.91
N PRO A 207 -3.59 -5.66 -5.60
CA PRO A 207 -2.70 -6.66 -6.20
C PRO A 207 -3.13 -8.09 -5.86
N ALA A 208 -3.56 -8.33 -4.63
CA ALA A 208 -4.06 -9.62 -4.19
C ALA A 208 -5.36 -10.02 -4.92
N LEU A 209 -6.26 -9.06 -5.15
CA LEU A 209 -7.47 -9.27 -5.95
C LEU A 209 -7.11 -9.63 -7.40
N ARG A 210 -6.18 -8.89 -8.03
CA ARG A 210 -5.75 -9.13 -9.40
C ARG A 210 -5.14 -10.52 -9.61
N ASP A 211 -4.48 -11.06 -8.58
CA ASP A 211 -3.91 -12.42 -8.63
C ASP A 211 -4.94 -13.54 -8.79
N VAL A 212 -6.16 -13.34 -8.29
CA VAL A 212 -7.15 -14.42 -8.13
C VAL A 212 -8.47 -14.17 -8.85
N ALA A 213 -8.67 -12.98 -9.39
CA ALA A 213 -9.84 -12.61 -10.18
C ALA A 213 -9.45 -12.16 -11.59
N PRO A 214 -10.33 -12.29 -12.59
CA PRO A 214 -10.14 -11.67 -13.90
C PRO A 214 -10.00 -10.14 -13.77
N PRO A 215 -9.50 -9.44 -14.82
CA PRO A 215 -9.59 -7.98 -14.87
C PRO A 215 -11.01 -7.52 -14.62
N PHE A 216 -11.18 -6.42 -13.87
CA PHE A 216 -12.53 -5.92 -13.60
C PHE A 216 -13.18 -5.36 -14.86
N ASP A 217 -14.48 -5.61 -14.99
CA ASP A 217 -15.27 -5.17 -16.14
C ASP A 217 -15.86 -3.78 -15.89
N GLU A 218 -16.55 -3.63 -14.74
CA GLU A 218 -17.28 -2.42 -14.41
C GLU A 218 -17.42 -2.22 -12.89
N VAL A 219 -17.59 -0.97 -12.50
CA VAL A 219 -18.06 -0.57 -11.16
C VAL A 219 -19.58 -0.59 -11.16
N LEU A 220 -20.19 -1.46 -10.36
CA LEU A 220 -21.64 -1.59 -10.24
C LEU A 220 -22.24 -0.45 -9.43
N TYR A 221 -21.54 -0.03 -8.40
CA TYR A 221 -21.87 1.14 -7.60
C TYR A 221 -20.65 1.64 -6.84
N ALA A 222 -20.63 2.93 -6.51
CA ALA A 222 -19.76 3.51 -5.51
C ALA A 222 -20.56 4.53 -4.67
N ARG A 223 -20.46 4.41 -3.36
CA ARG A 223 -21.15 5.26 -2.40
C ARG A 223 -20.19 5.80 -1.37
N PRO A 224 -20.18 7.10 -1.11
CA PRO A 224 -19.46 7.63 0.03
C PRO A 224 -20.04 7.11 1.35
N LEU A 225 -19.16 6.79 2.31
CA LEU A 225 -19.53 6.44 3.68
C LEU A 225 -19.08 7.54 4.64
N ARG A 226 -19.98 7.94 5.56
CA ARG A 226 -19.66 8.93 6.59
C ARG A 226 -18.89 8.28 7.74
N PRO A 227 -17.97 8.99 8.42
CA PRO A 227 -17.56 10.37 8.12
C PRO A 227 -16.64 10.47 6.89
N ILE A 228 -15.72 9.54 6.66
CA ILE A 228 -14.82 9.44 5.52
C ILE A 228 -14.71 7.97 5.15
N GLY A 229 -15.15 7.60 3.97
CA GLY A 229 -15.12 6.21 3.52
C GLY A 229 -15.85 5.99 2.20
N TYR A 230 -15.89 4.73 1.79
CA TYR A 230 -16.57 4.28 0.58
C TYR A 230 -17.13 2.85 0.74
N ALA A 231 -18.21 2.58 0.00
CA ALA A 231 -18.67 1.24 -0.34
C ALA A 231 -18.70 1.14 -1.86
N ILE A 232 -17.96 0.19 -2.42
CA ILE A 232 -17.81 -0.02 -3.86
C ILE A 232 -18.13 -1.47 -4.17
N GLY A 233 -19.04 -1.69 -5.12
CA GLY A 233 -19.26 -2.98 -5.75
C GLY A 233 -18.73 -2.95 -7.18
N LEU A 234 -17.96 -3.96 -7.56
CA LEU A 234 -17.49 -4.12 -8.93
C LEU A 234 -17.58 -5.58 -9.37
N ARG A 235 -17.60 -5.80 -10.67
CA ARG A 235 -17.62 -7.11 -11.29
C ARG A 235 -16.30 -7.37 -12.01
N ALA A 236 -15.76 -8.57 -11.82
CA ALA A 236 -14.56 -9.06 -12.49
C ALA A 236 -14.86 -10.45 -13.07
N GLY A 237 -15.35 -10.51 -14.31
CA GLY A 237 -15.91 -11.72 -14.90
C GLY A 237 -17.12 -12.22 -14.10
N ASP A 238 -17.03 -13.43 -13.59
CA ASP A 238 -18.06 -14.03 -12.71
C ASP A 238 -17.84 -13.70 -11.22
N VAL A 239 -16.79 -12.96 -10.87
CA VAL A 239 -16.46 -12.60 -9.48
C VAL A 239 -17.15 -11.31 -9.08
N LEU A 240 -17.93 -11.36 -7.99
CA LEU A 240 -18.47 -10.17 -7.35
C LEU A 240 -17.47 -9.65 -6.33
N VAL A 241 -17.04 -8.40 -6.50
CA VAL A 241 -16.07 -7.76 -5.62
C VAL A 241 -16.73 -6.64 -4.83
N GLN A 242 -16.47 -6.60 -3.51
CA GLN A 242 -16.90 -5.52 -2.63
C GLN A 242 -15.70 -4.93 -1.90
N LEU A 243 -15.55 -3.61 -1.99
CA LEU A 243 -14.53 -2.86 -1.27
C LEU A 243 -15.24 -1.88 -0.34
N ASN A 244 -15.07 -2.06 0.96
CA ASN A 244 -15.68 -1.22 1.98
C ASN A 244 -14.58 -0.64 2.86
N ALA A 245 -14.51 0.67 2.97
CA ALA A 245 -13.57 1.33 3.87
C ALA A 245 -14.25 2.48 4.60
N VAL A 246 -14.02 2.59 5.90
CA VAL A 246 -14.48 3.71 6.70
C VAL A 246 -13.43 4.11 7.74
N MET A 247 -13.17 5.41 7.82
CA MET A 247 -12.33 6.01 8.85
C MET A 247 -13.24 6.38 10.03
N LEU A 248 -13.07 5.69 11.16
CA LEU A 248 -13.90 5.90 12.37
C LEU A 248 -13.19 6.89 13.31
N PRO A 249 -13.80 8.05 13.65
CA PRO A 249 -13.14 9.07 14.45
C PRO A 249 -12.91 8.69 15.91
N ALA A 250 -13.63 7.71 16.43
CA ALA A 250 -13.52 7.27 17.82
C ALA A 250 -13.97 5.82 17.98
N GLY A 251 -13.38 5.12 18.90
CA GLY A 251 -13.89 3.91 19.56
C GLY A 251 -13.31 2.60 19.10
N ALA A 252 -13.80 2.00 18.05
CA ALA A 252 -13.48 0.63 17.69
C ALA A 252 -12.00 0.41 17.32
N ASP A 253 -11.53 -0.80 17.57
CA ASP A 253 -10.22 -1.23 17.07
C ASP A 253 -10.22 -1.30 15.53
N ALA A 254 -9.03 -1.27 14.93
CA ALA A 254 -8.91 -1.42 13.51
C ALA A 254 -9.39 -2.82 13.09
N LEU A 255 -10.12 -2.84 11.99
CA LEU A 255 -10.43 -4.06 11.27
C LEU A 255 -9.90 -3.92 9.85
N TRP A 256 -9.12 -4.88 9.40
CA TRP A 256 -8.75 -5.03 8.01
C TRP A 256 -8.83 -6.50 7.64
N ARG A 257 -9.83 -6.86 6.87
CA ARG A 257 -10.11 -8.24 6.53
C ARG A 257 -10.44 -8.40 5.05
N LEU A 258 -9.87 -9.45 4.45
CA LEU A 258 -10.31 -9.99 3.18
C LEU A 258 -11.15 -11.24 3.45
N SER A 259 -12.30 -11.33 2.77
CA SER A 259 -13.13 -12.53 2.76
C SER A 259 -13.30 -12.99 1.31
N ILE A 260 -12.90 -14.24 1.03
CA ILE A 260 -12.88 -14.82 -0.31
C ILE A 260 -13.78 -16.05 -0.30
N GLY A 261 -14.89 -15.97 -1.00
CA GLY A 261 -15.78 -17.11 -1.22
C GLY A 261 -15.42 -17.82 -2.51
N THR A 262 -15.19 -19.12 -2.42
CA THR A 262 -14.96 -19.99 -3.56
C THR A 262 -16.09 -20.99 -3.72
N SER A 263 -16.04 -21.84 -4.75
CA SER A 263 -17.01 -22.93 -4.89
C SER A 263 -16.86 -24.04 -3.81
N PHE A 264 -15.79 -24.01 -3.00
CA PHE A 264 -15.52 -25.04 -1.97
C PHE A 264 -15.26 -24.45 -0.58
N ASP A 265 -14.69 -23.26 -0.50
CA ASP A 265 -14.19 -22.69 0.75
C ASP A 265 -14.63 -21.25 0.94
N ASP A 266 -14.81 -20.88 2.19
CA ASP A 266 -14.79 -19.49 2.65
C ASP A 266 -13.47 -19.23 3.36
N ILE A 267 -12.73 -18.22 2.90
CA ILE A 267 -11.40 -17.85 3.40
C ILE A 267 -11.45 -16.45 3.96
N ASP A 268 -11.09 -16.30 5.24
CA ASP A 268 -10.88 -15.00 5.87
C ASP A 268 -9.37 -14.78 6.10
N VAL A 269 -8.86 -13.64 5.64
CA VAL A 269 -7.51 -13.14 5.92
C VAL A 269 -7.67 -11.87 6.76
N GLU A 270 -7.21 -11.89 8.00
CA GLU A 270 -7.36 -10.78 8.93
C GLU A 270 -6.01 -10.18 9.26
N PHE A 271 -5.80 -8.94 8.79
CA PHE A 271 -4.56 -8.20 8.96
C PHE A 271 -4.51 -7.48 10.30
N PRO A 272 -3.32 -7.36 10.90
CA PRO A 272 -3.13 -6.50 12.06
C PRO A 272 -3.41 -5.03 11.72
N PRO A 273 -3.57 -4.16 12.73
CA PRO A 273 -3.75 -2.73 12.49
C PRO A 273 -2.65 -2.15 11.62
N ALA A 274 -3.00 -1.24 10.70
CA ALA A 274 -2.03 -0.53 9.88
C ALA A 274 -1.06 0.28 10.76
N PHE A 275 0.18 0.42 10.31
CA PHE A 275 1.28 1.11 11.01
C PHE A 275 1.75 0.43 12.31
N VAL A 276 1.52 -0.88 12.44
CA VAL A 276 1.94 -1.67 13.60
C VAL A 276 2.70 -2.90 13.12
N HIS A 277 3.87 -3.14 13.71
CA HIS A 277 4.60 -4.39 13.54
C HIS A 277 4.04 -5.46 14.51
N ALA A 278 3.03 -6.19 14.07
CA ALA A 278 2.37 -7.21 14.89
C ALA A 278 2.41 -8.62 14.28
N GLY A 279 3.32 -8.84 13.34
CA GLY A 279 3.40 -10.07 12.56
C GLY A 279 2.45 -10.07 11.35
N SER A 280 2.35 -11.21 10.66
CA SER A 280 1.50 -11.37 9.48
C SER A 280 0.02 -11.42 9.86
N ALA A 281 -0.84 -11.35 8.84
CA ALA A 281 -2.24 -11.68 8.98
C ALA A 281 -2.46 -13.12 9.47
N ALA A 282 -3.64 -13.37 10.05
CA ALA A 282 -4.16 -14.71 10.31
C ALA A 282 -5.07 -15.16 9.18
N VAL A 283 -5.09 -16.46 8.86
CA VAL A 283 -5.99 -17.02 7.84
C VAL A 283 -6.87 -18.07 8.46
N THR A 284 -8.16 -18.01 8.18
CA THR A 284 -9.12 -19.05 8.51
C THR A 284 -9.78 -19.55 7.23
N VAL A 285 -9.71 -20.84 6.98
CA VAL A 285 -10.38 -21.52 5.86
C VAL A 285 -11.50 -22.39 6.41
N ARG A 286 -12.70 -22.25 5.88
CA ARG A 286 -13.87 -23.09 6.17
C ARG A 286 -14.26 -23.82 4.90
N SER A 287 -14.05 -25.11 4.87
CA SER A 287 -14.32 -25.95 3.70
C SER A 287 -15.72 -26.53 3.71
N ASN A 288 -16.25 -26.86 2.55
CA ASN A 288 -17.60 -27.42 2.37
C ASN A 288 -17.80 -28.82 2.99
N ASP A 289 -16.71 -29.52 3.35
CA ASP A 289 -16.73 -30.77 4.09
C ASP A 289 -16.83 -30.57 5.63
N GLY A 290 -16.94 -29.32 6.08
CA GLY A 290 -17.03 -28.95 7.49
C GLY A 290 -15.69 -28.81 8.19
N GLN A 291 -14.57 -28.96 7.49
CA GLN A 291 -13.25 -28.70 8.09
C GLN A 291 -13.02 -27.20 8.27
N VAL A 292 -12.36 -26.84 9.39
CA VAL A 292 -11.90 -25.49 9.65
C VAL A 292 -10.39 -25.52 9.88
N THR A 293 -9.66 -24.83 9.04
CA THR A 293 -8.20 -24.71 9.14
C THR A 293 -7.82 -23.29 9.57
N HIS A 294 -7.00 -23.19 10.60
CA HIS A 294 -6.45 -21.92 11.06
C HIS A 294 -4.94 -21.87 10.80
N TYR A 295 -4.50 -20.85 10.09
CA TYR A 295 -3.10 -20.51 9.94
C TYR A 295 -2.79 -19.31 10.85
N PRO A 296 -2.05 -19.50 11.94
CA PRO A 296 -1.72 -18.42 12.86
C PRO A 296 -0.77 -17.42 12.22
N PRO A 297 -0.71 -16.17 12.73
CA PRO A 297 0.25 -15.18 12.28
C PRO A 297 1.69 -15.69 12.38
N SER A 298 2.52 -15.29 11.43
CA SER A 298 3.96 -15.45 11.47
C SER A 298 4.61 -14.20 12.14
N PRO A 299 5.84 -14.31 12.66
CA PRO A 299 6.52 -13.16 13.28
C PRO A 299 6.82 -12.01 12.30
N HIS A 300 6.89 -12.29 11.01
CA HIS A 300 7.19 -11.30 9.99
C HIS A 300 5.91 -10.83 9.31
N ASP A 301 5.76 -9.53 9.21
CA ASP A 301 4.67 -8.88 8.48
C ASP A 301 5.07 -8.51 7.05
N GLY A 302 4.12 -8.01 6.29
CA GLY A 302 4.35 -7.59 4.91
C GLY A 302 5.37 -6.46 4.79
N TYR A 303 5.49 -5.56 5.77
CA TYR A 303 6.49 -4.48 5.76
C TYR A 303 7.94 -5.02 5.84
N VAL A 304 8.15 -6.08 6.57
CA VAL A 304 9.46 -6.76 6.62
C VAL A 304 9.72 -7.52 5.33
N GLU A 305 8.70 -8.19 4.81
CA GLU A 305 8.87 -9.04 3.63
C GLU A 305 9.09 -8.23 2.33
N GLU A 306 8.49 -7.05 2.17
CA GLU A 306 8.76 -6.19 1.00
C GLU A 306 10.23 -5.71 0.96
N TRP A 307 10.82 -5.37 2.10
CA TRP A 307 12.24 -5.04 2.18
C TRP A 307 13.14 -6.26 2.01
N ARG A 308 12.71 -7.43 2.50
CA ARG A 308 13.40 -8.69 2.25
C ARG A 308 13.42 -9.03 0.76
N ALA A 309 12.31 -8.89 0.06
CA ALA A 309 12.22 -9.11 -1.38
C ALA A 309 13.17 -8.19 -2.16
N LEU A 310 13.27 -6.91 -1.76
CA LEU A 310 14.20 -5.97 -2.36
C LEU A 310 15.67 -6.39 -2.12
N ALA A 311 16.01 -6.80 -0.89
CA ALA A 311 17.36 -7.29 -0.58
C ALA A 311 17.71 -8.55 -1.40
N GLU A 312 16.79 -9.50 -1.48
CA GLU A 312 17.01 -10.73 -2.27
C GLU A 312 17.19 -10.44 -3.75
N ALA A 313 16.42 -9.51 -4.31
CA ALA A 313 16.59 -9.10 -5.70
C ALA A 313 17.97 -8.49 -5.95
N LEU A 314 18.46 -7.64 -5.05
CA LEU A 314 19.79 -7.04 -5.14
C LEU A 314 20.91 -8.06 -4.98
N ASP A 315 20.83 -8.93 -3.96
CA ASP A 315 21.88 -9.88 -3.61
C ASP A 315 22.02 -11.01 -4.62
N ARG A 316 20.89 -11.43 -5.21
CA ARG A 316 20.83 -12.55 -6.17
C ARG A 316 20.76 -12.10 -7.63
N GLY A 317 20.69 -10.79 -7.88
CA GLY A 317 20.54 -10.25 -9.24
C GLY A 317 19.23 -10.68 -9.89
N LEU A 318 18.14 -10.76 -9.12
CA LEU A 318 16.82 -11.12 -9.66
C LEU A 318 16.25 -9.97 -10.48
N THR A 319 15.66 -10.31 -11.60
CA THR A 319 14.97 -9.34 -12.46
C THR A 319 13.64 -8.98 -11.85
N THR A 320 13.32 -7.68 -11.81
CA THR A 320 11.98 -7.20 -11.41
C THR A 320 10.94 -7.61 -12.46
N GLU A 321 9.80 -8.08 -12.02
CA GLU A 321 8.64 -8.37 -12.87
C GLU A 321 7.91 -7.06 -13.25
N TYR A 322 8.57 -6.24 -14.07
CA TYR A 322 8.08 -4.90 -14.43
C TYR A 322 6.69 -4.91 -15.07
N GLY A 323 6.33 -6.00 -15.78
CA GLY A 323 4.99 -6.19 -16.34
C GLY A 323 3.93 -6.26 -15.25
N GLU A 324 4.16 -7.09 -14.24
CA GLU A 324 3.25 -7.25 -13.10
C GLU A 324 3.07 -5.95 -12.31
N LEU A 325 4.18 -5.24 -12.04
CA LEU A 325 4.11 -3.95 -11.34
C LEU A 325 3.34 -2.88 -12.15
N LEU A 326 3.49 -2.89 -13.48
CA LEU A 326 2.71 -2.00 -14.34
C LEU A 326 1.23 -2.35 -14.29
N ASP A 327 0.91 -3.63 -14.43
CA ASP A 327 -0.47 -4.10 -14.44
C ASP A 327 -1.16 -3.82 -13.09
N ASP A 328 -0.47 -3.99 -11.95
CA ASP A 328 -0.97 -3.61 -10.62
C ASP A 328 -1.25 -2.12 -10.54
N ALA A 329 -0.33 -1.28 -10.99
CA ALA A 329 -0.49 0.17 -10.95
C ALA A 329 -1.65 0.63 -11.85
N LEU A 330 -1.76 0.08 -13.06
CA LEU A 330 -2.84 0.40 -14.00
C LEU A 330 -4.20 -0.11 -13.47
N TYR A 331 -4.23 -1.30 -12.87
CA TYR A 331 -5.43 -1.86 -12.26
C TYR A 331 -5.97 -0.96 -11.14
N ALA A 332 -5.09 -0.52 -10.23
CA ALA A 332 -5.45 0.37 -9.15
C ALA A 332 -5.97 1.73 -9.63
N VAL A 333 -5.29 2.36 -10.61
CA VAL A 333 -5.72 3.64 -11.19
C VAL A 333 -7.07 3.51 -11.87
N ARG A 334 -7.28 2.46 -12.69
CA ARG A 334 -8.57 2.22 -13.38
C ARG A 334 -9.73 2.05 -12.41
N ILE A 335 -9.56 1.27 -11.34
CA ILE A 335 -10.61 1.09 -10.31
C ILE A 335 -10.87 2.41 -9.59
N ALA A 336 -9.81 3.15 -9.22
CA ALA A 336 -9.96 4.42 -8.52
C ALA A 336 -10.71 5.46 -9.37
N ASP A 337 -10.37 5.57 -10.66
CA ASP A 337 -11.03 6.49 -11.59
C ASP A 337 -12.50 6.12 -11.80
N ALA A 338 -12.79 4.85 -12.04
CA ALA A 338 -14.17 4.37 -12.24
C ALA A 338 -15.02 4.50 -10.96
N ALA A 339 -14.47 4.17 -9.79
CA ALA A 339 -15.17 4.32 -8.52
C ALA A 339 -15.41 5.80 -8.17
N GLY A 340 -14.41 6.66 -8.42
CA GLY A 340 -14.58 8.10 -8.26
C GLY A 340 -15.68 8.65 -9.14
N ALA A 341 -15.71 8.32 -10.43
CA ALA A 341 -16.75 8.74 -11.36
C ALA A 341 -18.14 8.29 -10.88
N ALA A 342 -18.30 7.01 -10.52
CA ALA A 342 -19.56 6.46 -10.03
C ALA A 342 -20.03 7.12 -8.71
N ALA A 343 -19.11 7.47 -7.80
CA ALA A 343 -19.44 8.18 -6.57
C ALA A 343 -19.91 9.62 -6.85
N GLY A 344 -19.28 10.31 -7.80
CA GLY A 344 -19.71 11.64 -8.25
C GLY A 344 -21.10 11.64 -8.90
N GLU A 345 -21.37 10.63 -9.74
CA GLU A 345 -22.69 10.45 -10.34
C GLU A 345 -23.78 10.19 -9.29
N ALA A 346 -23.47 9.33 -8.30
CA ALA A 346 -24.38 9.06 -7.19
C ALA A 346 -24.68 10.31 -6.35
N ALA A 347 -23.67 11.13 -6.07
CA ALA A 347 -23.86 12.39 -5.35
C ALA A 347 -24.73 13.38 -6.16
N ARG A 348 -24.53 13.43 -7.48
CA ARG A 348 -25.34 14.27 -8.38
C ARG A 348 -26.80 13.80 -8.39
N ALA A 349 -27.05 12.51 -8.56
CA ALA A 349 -28.39 11.93 -8.56
C ALA A 349 -29.12 12.21 -7.23
N ALA A 350 -28.44 12.05 -6.10
CA ALA A 350 -28.99 12.34 -4.78
C ALA A 350 -29.37 13.83 -4.61
N ARG A 351 -28.54 14.74 -5.14
CA ARG A 351 -28.82 16.18 -5.13
C ARG A 351 -30.05 16.55 -5.99
N ASP A 352 -30.21 15.87 -7.13
CA ASP A 352 -31.29 16.12 -8.08
C ASP A 352 -32.60 15.39 -7.72
N GLY A 353 -32.63 14.68 -6.56
CA GLY A 353 -33.80 13.99 -6.03
C GLY A 353 -34.15 12.67 -6.73
N ALA A 354 -33.22 12.12 -7.53
CA ALA A 354 -33.38 10.80 -8.11
C ALA A 354 -33.21 9.70 -7.03
N PRO A 355 -33.98 8.59 -7.10
CA PRO A 355 -33.74 7.45 -6.20
C PRO A 355 -32.34 6.90 -6.43
N VAL A 356 -31.59 6.76 -5.33
CA VAL A 356 -30.17 6.34 -5.33
C VAL A 356 -30.06 4.85 -5.03
#